data_fb6f236aa6d9c5e87cae79470b2ea407
#
_entry.id   fb6f236aa6d9c5e87cae79470b2ea407
#
_cell.length_a   1.000
_cell.length_b   1.000
_cell.length_c   1.000
_cell.angle_alpha   90.00
_cell.angle_beta   90.00
_cell.angle_gamma   90.00
#
_symmetry.space_group_name_H-M   'P 1'
#
loop_
_entity.id
_entity.type
_entity.pdbx_description
1 polymer ?
#
loop_
_entity_poly.entity_id
_entity_poly.type
_entity_poly.pdbx_seq_one_letter_code
_entity_poly.pdbx_strand_id
1 'polypeptide(L)'
;MMSARRDSAKITPKEPRDKPRGSLQAFPNQPESKVVDKVVVSAAEAVNGIVDGSSLAVGGFGLCGVPSVLIAELHHSGVTDLEAVSNNCGVDDWGLGILLKDRRIRRMVSSYVGENKEFERQFLSGELEVELTPQGTLAEKLRAGGAGIPAFFTATGVGTQIADGGVPWRHAPDGSIAKSSPAKETREMDWHGKKLTFVLEHAITTDFALVRAWKGDRHGNLVFRQSARNFNPLAAMAGRVTIAEVEHLVEPGEIDADAVHLPGIYVQRVLALTPEQAHDKHIEHRTVQPRTNAMNGAAQ
;
A
#
# COMPACT_ATOMS: atom_id res chain seq x y z
N MET A 1 25.06 69.45 -14.65
CA MET A 1 25.34 69.71 -13.21
C MET A 1 24.02 69.79 -12.47
N MET A 2 23.62 68.70 -11.81
CA MET A 2 22.61 68.76 -10.73
C MET A 2 22.85 67.50 -9.84
N SER A 3 23.33 67.79 -8.65
CA SER A 3 23.67 66.85 -7.59
C SER A 3 22.41 66.43 -6.89
N ALA A 4 22.10 65.13 -6.88
CA ALA A 4 21.06 64.56 -6.04
C ALA A 4 21.66 64.05 -4.73
N ARG A 5 21.34 64.70 -3.64
CA ARG A 5 21.70 64.31 -2.25
C ARG A 5 20.90 63.05 -1.87
N ARG A 6 21.58 62.03 -1.40
CA ARG A 6 20.97 60.86 -0.74
C ARG A 6 20.75 61.19 0.74
N ASP A 7 19.48 61.24 1.13
CA ASP A 7 19.09 61.27 2.55
C ASP A 7 19.22 59.84 3.14
N SER A 8 20.13 59.71 4.08
CA SER A 8 20.28 58.51 4.90
C SER A 8 19.35 58.56 6.09
N ALA A 9 18.22 57.84 6.02
CA ALA A 9 17.33 57.67 7.17
C ALA A 9 18.01 56.75 8.22
N LYS A 10 18.26 57.27 9.39
CA LYS A 10 18.74 56.54 10.57
C LYS A 10 17.65 55.61 11.06
N ILE A 11 17.88 54.30 11.01
CA ILE A 11 17.04 53.29 11.64
C ILE A 11 17.44 53.21 13.11
N THR A 12 16.57 53.66 13.98
CA THR A 12 16.70 53.48 15.44
C THR A 12 16.23 52.06 15.81
N PRO A 13 16.97 51.34 16.67
CA PRO A 13 16.56 50.01 17.12
C PRO A 13 15.31 50.11 18.00
N LYS A 14 14.26 49.31 17.66
CA LYS A 14 13.10 49.15 18.54
C LYS A 14 13.50 48.21 19.70
N GLU A 15 13.22 48.69 20.91
CA GLU A 15 13.33 47.89 22.14
C GLU A 15 12.48 46.60 22.08
N PRO A 16 12.95 45.49 22.67
CA PRO A 16 12.16 44.28 22.77
C PRO A 16 10.97 44.49 23.72
N ARG A 17 9.76 44.29 23.21
CA ARG A 17 8.55 44.27 24.03
C ARG A 17 8.44 42.90 24.71
N ASP A 18 9.02 42.78 25.89
CA ASP A 18 8.68 41.71 26.83
C ASP A 18 7.27 41.93 27.38
N LYS A 19 6.27 41.29 26.75
CA LYS A 19 4.98 41.06 27.40
C LYS A 19 5.02 39.64 27.96
N PRO A 20 4.71 39.41 29.24
CA PRO A 20 4.59 38.08 29.78
C PRO A 20 3.51 37.34 28.99
N ARG A 21 3.84 36.15 28.46
CA ARG A 21 2.87 35.23 27.85
C ARG A 21 1.84 34.92 28.93
N GLY A 22 0.62 35.41 28.73
CA GLY A 22 -0.51 35.07 29.57
C GLY A 22 -0.61 33.57 29.66
N SER A 23 -0.75 33.03 30.86
CA SER A 23 -1.04 31.64 31.13
C SER A 23 -2.17 31.20 30.22
N LEU A 24 -1.93 30.20 29.37
CA LEU A 24 -2.98 29.52 28.62
C LEU A 24 -4.01 29.03 29.64
N GLN A 25 -5.15 29.72 29.74
CA GLN A 25 -6.28 29.22 30.51
C GLN A 25 -6.66 27.87 29.91
N ALA A 26 -6.57 26.84 30.70
CA ALA A 26 -7.10 25.53 30.34
C ALA A 26 -8.56 25.70 29.94
N PHE A 27 -8.92 25.28 28.72
CA PHE A 27 -10.30 25.25 28.29
C PHE A 27 -11.07 24.29 29.22
N PRO A 28 -12.06 24.75 29.98
CA PRO A 28 -12.84 23.89 30.83
C PRO A 28 -13.69 22.97 29.94
N ASN A 29 -13.65 21.66 30.22
CA ASN A 29 -14.50 20.63 29.63
C ASN A 29 -14.30 20.38 28.13
N GLN A 30 -13.12 19.94 27.72
CA GLN A 30 -13.08 19.02 26.61
C GLN A 30 -13.64 17.69 27.14
N PRO A 31 -14.66 17.08 26.49
CA PRO A 31 -15.05 15.72 26.81
C PRO A 31 -13.79 14.86 26.68
N GLU A 32 -13.52 14.01 27.67
CA GLU A 32 -12.42 13.04 27.59
C GLU A 32 -12.50 12.40 26.21
N SER A 33 -11.52 12.67 25.36
CA SER A 33 -11.45 12.06 24.04
C SER A 33 -11.43 10.55 24.29
N LYS A 34 -12.49 9.84 23.89
CA LYS A 34 -12.48 8.38 23.93
C LYS A 34 -11.17 7.96 23.28
N VAL A 35 -10.29 7.37 24.07
CA VAL A 35 -9.02 6.82 23.56
C VAL A 35 -9.42 5.84 22.45
N VAL A 36 -9.07 6.18 21.21
CA VAL A 36 -9.37 5.35 20.05
C VAL A 36 -8.36 4.21 20.07
N ASP A 37 -8.75 3.07 20.65
CA ASP A 37 -7.94 1.85 20.58
C ASP A 37 -8.43 1.01 19.40
N LYS A 38 -7.55 0.74 18.44
CA LYS A 38 -7.81 -0.06 17.25
C LYS A 38 -7.20 -1.45 17.31
N VAL A 39 -6.58 -1.79 18.44
CA VAL A 39 -5.95 -3.07 18.64
C VAL A 39 -7.01 -4.16 18.78
N VAL A 40 -6.88 -5.19 17.97
CA VAL A 40 -7.70 -6.41 18.05
C VAL A 40 -6.93 -7.52 18.75
N VAL A 41 -7.65 -8.41 19.43
CA VAL A 41 -7.02 -9.44 20.29
C VAL A 41 -6.58 -10.68 19.53
N SER A 42 -7.06 -10.88 18.29
CA SER A 42 -6.72 -12.07 17.50
C SER A 42 -6.78 -11.80 15.99
N ALA A 43 -6.13 -12.66 15.22
CA ALA A 43 -6.21 -12.63 13.76
C ALA A 43 -7.64 -12.90 13.27
N ALA A 44 -8.38 -13.76 13.94
CA ALA A 44 -9.79 -14.04 13.63
C ALA A 44 -10.67 -12.79 13.81
N GLU A 45 -10.47 -12.03 14.88
CA GLU A 45 -11.15 -10.74 15.08
C GLU A 45 -10.71 -9.74 14.01
N ALA A 46 -9.43 -9.74 13.65
CA ALA A 46 -8.88 -8.83 12.66
C ALA A 46 -9.55 -8.97 11.29
N VAL A 47 -9.78 -10.21 10.81
CA VAL A 47 -10.39 -10.49 9.51
C VAL A 47 -11.92 -10.59 9.55
N ASN A 48 -12.52 -10.46 10.72
CA ASN A 48 -13.98 -10.53 10.87
C ASN A 48 -14.70 -9.51 9.98
N GLY A 49 -15.74 -9.96 9.29
CA GLY A 49 -16.51 -9.17 8.35
C GLY A 49 -16.00 -9.23 6.90
N ILE A 50 -14.87 -9.88 6.62
CA ILE A 50 -14.52 -10.29 5.27
C ILE A 50 -15.39 -11.50 4.93
N VAL A 51 -16.13 -11.39 3.84
CA VAL A 51 -17.09 -12.41 3.38
C VAL A 51 -16.82 -12.80 1.94
N ASP A 52 -17.48 -13.84 1.46
CA ASP A 52 -17.40 -14.25 0.06
C ASP A 52 -17.67 -13.08 -0.88
N GLY A 53 -16.88 -12.96 -1.92
CA GLY A 53 -16.98 -11.89 -2.90
C GLY A 53 -16.29 -10.57 -2.51
N SER A 54 -15.75 -10.44 -1.28
CA SER A 54 -15.06 -9.22 -0.84
C SER A 54 -13.87 -8.89 -1.73
N SER A 55 -13.62 -7.58 -1.93
CA SER A 55 -12.42 -7.07 -2.58
C SER A 55 -11.35 -6.68 -1.57
N LEU A 56 -10.09 -7.05 -1.84
CA LEU A 56 -8.95 -6.90 -0.95
C LEU A 56 -7.81 -6.16 -1.64
N ALA A 57 -7.30 -5.07 -1.06
CA ALA A 57 -5.99 -4.53 -1.40
C ALA A 57 -4.94 -5.14 -0.46
N VAL A 58 -3.95 -5.83 -1.00
CA VAL A 58 -2.97 -6.55 -0.19
C VAL A 58 -1.58 -5.97 -0.43
N GLY A 59 -0.95 -5.51 0.65
CA GLY A 59 0.40 -4.97 0.64
C GLY A 59 1.46 -6.04 0.36
N GLY A 60 2.67 -5.58 0.09
CA GLY A 60 3.81 -6.43 -0.23
C GLY A 60 4.32 -6.24 -1.65
N PHE A 61 5.54 -6.72 -1.88
CA PHE A 61 6.22 -6.75 -3.16
C PHE A 61 7.14 -7.99 -3.21
N GLY A 62 6.96 -8.85 -4.19
CA GLY A 62 7.54 -10.18 -4.12
C GLY A 62 7.01 -10.89 -2.87
N LEU A 63 7.89 -11.24 -1.95
CA LEU A 63 7.54 -11.79 -0.64
C LEU A 63 7.82 -10.79 0.51
N CYS A 64 8.31 -9.59 0.19
CA CYS A 64 8.69 -8.59 1.19
C CYS A 64 7.48 -7.79 1.67
N GLY A 65 7.27 -7.71 2.99
CA GLY A 65 6.17 -6.93 3.59
C GLY A 65 4.78 -7.51 3.37
N VAL A 66 4.67 -8.81 3.12
CA VAL A 66 3.40 -9.52 2.94
C VAL A 66 2.73 -9.72 4.31
N PRO A 67 1.44 -9.41 4.47
CA PRO A 67 0.68 -9.61 5.70
C PRO A 67 0.30 -11.10 5.88
N SER A 68 1.29 -11.94 6.15
CA SER A 68 1.19 -13.40 6.11
C SER A 68 0.25 -13.97 7.17
N VAL A 69 0.19 -13.37 8.37
CA VAL A 69 -0.68 -13.84 9.44
C VAL A 69 -2.15 -13.56 9.12
N LEU A 70 -2.45 -12.36 8.60
CA LEU A 70 -3.81 -12.03 8.16
C LEU A 70 -4.26 -12.89 6.98
N ILE A 71 -3.36 -13.17 6.02
CA ILE A 71 -3.66 -14.04 4.88
C ILE A 71 -3.90 -15.49 5.34
N ALA A 72 -3.09 -16.00 6.27
CA ALA A 72 -3.28 -17.34 6.81
C ALA A 72 -4.60 -17.47 7.56
N GLU A 73 -4.98 -16.48 8.35
CA GLU A 73 -6.28 -16.47 9.04
C GLU A 73 -7.44 -16.37 8.06
N LEU A 74 -7.32 -15.54 7.03
CA LEU A 74 -8.32 -15.45 5.97
C LEU A 74 -8.49 -16.79 5.23
N HIS A 75 -7.39 -17.50 5.00
CA HIS A 75 -7.44 -18.87 4.45
C HIS A 75 -8.18 -19.81 5.41
N HIS A 76 -7.88 -19.74 6.71
CA HIS A 76 -8.52 -20.55 7.74
C HIS A 76 -10.03 -20.29 7.87
N SER A 77 -10.46 -19.03 7.69
CA SER A 77 -11.88 -18.64 7.78
C SER A 77 -12.76 -19.27 6.68
N GLY A 78 -12.15 -19.75 5.61
CA GLY A 78 -12.86 -20.47 4.55
C GLY A 78 -13.55 -19.59 3.52
N VAL A 79 -13.43 -18.25 3.58
CA VAL A 79 -14.01 -17.33 2.58
C VAL A 79 -13.54 -17.60 1.17
N THR A 80 -14.41 -17.38 0.19
CA THR A 80 -14.18 -17.68 -1.21
C THR A 80 -14.58 -16.51 -2.12
N ASP A 81 -14.42 -16.69 -3.42
CA ASP A 81 -14.85 -15.72 -4.45
C ASP A 81 -14.23 -14.32 -4.28
N LEU A 82 -13.04 -14.24 -3.71
CA LEU A 82 -12.34 -12.99 -3.43
C LEU A 82 -11.82 -12.31 -4.70
N GLU A 83 -11.83 -10.98 -4.71
CA GLU A 83 -11.03 -10.18 -5.63
C GLU A 83 -9.80 -9.65 -4.89
N ALA A 84 -8.60 -9.95 -5.38
CA ALA A 84 -7.37 -9.48 -4.77
C ALA A 84 -6.65 -8.48 -5.68
N VAL A 85 -6.26 -7.34 -5.11
CA VAL A 85 -5.45 -6.30 -5.75
C VAL A 85 -4.12 -6.24 -5.04
N SER A 86 -3.05 -6.67 -5.69
CA SER A 86 -1.70 -6.69 -5.13
C SER A 86 -0.66 -6.65 -6.22
N ASN A 87 0.58 -6.28 -5.91
CA ASN A 87 1.67 -6.28 -6.89
C ASN A 87 1.84 -7.65 -7.59
N ASN A 88 1.75 -8.73 -6.80
CA ASN A 88 1.83 -10.12 -7.24
C ASN A 88 1.04 -11.01 -6.27
N CYS A 89 0.96 -12.30 -6.55
CA CYS A 89 0.19 -13.26 -5.75
C CYS A 89 1.06 -14.17 -4.87
N GLY A 90 2.22 -13.68 -4.40
CA GLY A 90 3.16 -14.49 -3.64
C GLY A 90 3.78 -15.60 -4.49
N VAL A 91 4.03 -16.75 -3.86
CA VAL A 91 4.44 -18.01 -4.50
C VAL A 91 3.43 -19.10 -4.12
N ASP A 92 3.55 -20.31 -4.68
CA ASP A 92 2.56 -21.39 -4.55
C ASP A 92 2.15 -21.72 -3.10
N ASP A 93 3.06 -21.56 -2.13
CA ASP A 93 2.90 -21.94 -0.73
C ASP A 93 3.05 -20.77 0.27
N TRP A 94 3.09 -19.52 -0.22
CA TRP A 94 3.27 -18.34 0.63
C TRP A 94 2.56 -17.11 0.09
N GLY A 95 2.12 -16.24 1.02
CA GLY A 95 1.35 -15.03 0.70
C GLY A 95 0.01 -15.39 0.09
N LEU A 96 -0.49 -14.60 -0.86
CA LEU A 96 -1.77 -14.86 -1.53
C LEU A 96 -1.81 -16.20 -2.29
N GLY A 97 -0.66 -16.83 -2.55
CA GLY A 97 -0.58 -18.14 -3.19
C GLY A 97 -1.34 -19.22 -2.45
N ILE A 98 -1.39 -19.17 -1.10
CA ILE A 98 -2.16 -20.16 -0.31
C ILE A 98 -3.68 -20.05 -0.55
N LEU A 99 -4.20 -18.84 -0.73
CA LEU A 99 -5.61 -18.60 -1.08
C LEU A 99 -5.89 -19.04 -2.52
N LEU A 100 -4.96 -18.77 -3.42
CA LEU A 100 -5.09 -19.11 -4.82
C LEU A 100 -5.08 -20.64 -5.02
N LYS A 101 -4.21 -21.36 -4.32
CA LYS A 101 -4.11 -22.83 -4.35
C LYS A 101 -5.44 -23.50 -4.04
N ASP A 102 -6.20 -22.96 -3.11
CA ASP A 102 -7.51 -23.46 -2.70
C ASP A 102 -8.69 -22.77 -3.43
N ARG A 103 -8.40 -22.09 -4.56
CA ARG A 103 -9.38 -21.40 -5.41
C ARG A 103 -10.26 -20.41 -4.66
N ARG A 104 -9.68 -19.70 -3.67
CA ARG A 104 -10.39 -18.68 -2.91
C ARG A 104 -10.48 -17.34 -3.64
N ILE A 105 -9.64 -17.13 -4.66
CA ILE A 105 -9.56 -15.89 -5.44
C ILE A 105 -10.18 -16.14 -6.82
N ARG A 106 -11.24 -15.41 -7.16
CA ARG A 106 -11.87 -15.43 -8.48
C ARG A 106 -11.22 -14.46 -9.48
N ARG A 107 -10.65 -13.37 -8.97
CA ARG A 107 -10.04 -12.31 -9.77
C ARG A 107 -8.81 -11.76 -9.09
N MET A 108 -7.76 -11.60 -9.88
CA MET A 108 -6.52 -10.97 -9.45
C MET A 108 -6.24 -9.74 -10.30
N VAL A 109 -6.03 -8.56 -9.67
CA VAL A 109 -5.48 -7.36 -10.30
C VAL A 109 -4.05 -7.21 -9.84
N SER A 110 -3.09 -7.40 -10.74
CA SER A 110 -1.68 -7.39 -10.38
C SER A 110 -0.79 -6.87 -11.50
N SER A 111 0.46 -6.56 -11.18
CA SER A 111 1.43 -6.15 -12.19
C SER A 111 2.35 -7.28 -12.66
N TYR A 112 2.31 -8.42 -11.97
CA TYR A 112 3.29 -9.48 -12.15
C TYR A 112 2.73 -10.84 -11.69
N VAL A 113 2.88 -11.86 -12.51
CA VAL A 113 2.48 -13.25 -12.17
C VAL A 113 3.49 -13.87 -11.20
N GLY A 114 4.78 -13.65 -11.43
CA GLY A 114 5.88 -14.14 -10.60
C GLY A 114 6.19 -15.61 -10.78
N GLU A 115 6.82 -16.18 -9.76
CA GLU A 115 7.17 -17.60 -9.67
C GLU A 115 6.03 -18.43 -9.06
N ASN A 116 4.78 -18.06 -9.30
CA ASN A 116 3.60 -18.76 -8.81
C ASN A 116 3.01 -19.61 -9.95
N LYS A 117 3.30 -20.89 -9.93
CA LYS A 117 2.88 -21.86 -10.97
C LYS A 117 1.36 -22.08 -10.96
N GLU A 118 0.76 -22.04 -9.78
CA GLU A 118 -0.70 -22.19 -9.66
C GLU A 118 -1.42 -20.97 -10.22
N PHE A 119 -0.87 -19.76 -10.07
CA PHE A 119 -1.38 -18.55 -10.70
C PHE A 119 -1.38 -18.70 -12.23
N GLU A 120 -0.24 -19.08 -12.81
CA GLU A 120 -0.11 -19.30 -14.24
C GLU A 120 -1.10 -20.36 -14.74
N ARG A 121 -1.18 -21.51 -14.04
CA ARG A 121 -2.09 -22.60 -14.39
C ARG A 121 -3.54 -22.17 -14.39
N GLN A 122 -4.02 -21.54 -13.32
CA GLN A 122 -5.42 -21.09 -13.18
C GLN A 122 -5.77 -20.01 -14.20
N PHE A 123 -4.85 -19.12 -14.52
CA PHE A 123 -5.05 -18.12 -15.56
C PHE A 123 -5.20 -18.76 -16.94
N LEU A 124 -4.28 -19.64 -17.32
CA LEU A 124 -4.29 -20.31 -18.63
C LEU A 124 -5.46 -21.28 -18.79
N SER A 125 -5.93 -21.90 -17.71
CA SER A 125 -7.10 -22.79 -17.73
C SER A 125 -8.44 -22.05 -17.70
N GLY A 126 -8.42 -20.72 -17.48
CA GLY A 126 -9.63 -19.90 -17.38
C GLY A 126 -10.36 -19.97 -16.02
N GLU A 127 -9.75 -20.63 -15.02
CA GLU A 127 -10.29 -20.69 -13.66
C GLU A 127 -10.19 -19.33 -12.96
N LEU A 128 -9.14 -18.53 -13.25
CA LEU A 128 -8.85 -17.25 -12.66
C LEU A 128 -8.98 -16.11 -13.68
N GLU A 129 -9.69 -15.06 -13.31
CA GLU A 129 -9.64 -13.79 -14.05
C GLU A 129 -8.40 -12.98 -13.59
N VAL A 130 -7.59 -12.50 -14.53
CA VAL A 130 -6.37 -11.73 -14.24
C VAL A 130 -6.36 -10.43 -15.03
N GLU A 131 -6.36 -9.30 -14.33
CA GLU A 131 -6.08 -7.99 -14.92
C GLU A 131 -4.62 -7.62 -14.66
N LEU A 132 -3.79 -7.74 -15.70
CA LEU A 132 -2.41 -7.25 -15.63
C LEU A 132 -2.37 -5.74 -15.86
N THR A 133 -1.94 -5.01 -14.85
CA THR A 133 -1.82 -3.56 -14.85
C THR A 133 -0.34 -3.18 -14.71
N PRO A 134 0.19 -2.24 -15.52
CA PRO A 134 1.55 -1.76 -15.35
C PRO A 134 1.80 -1.32 -13.89
N GLN A 135 2.93 -1.73 -13.32
CA GLN A 135 3.19 -1.62 -11.87
C GLN A 135 3.03 -0.20 -11.32
N GLY A 136 3.61 0.80 -12.01
CA GLY A 136 3.45 2.20 -11.60
C GLY A 136 2.00 2.68 -11.69
N THR A 137 1.25 2.20 -12.70
CA THR A 137 -0.18 2.49 -12.83
C THR A 137 -0.98 1.83 -11.70
N LEU A 138 -0.68 0.57 -11.33
CA LEU A 138 -1.33 -0.10 -10.22
C LEU A 138 -1.11 0.66 -8.90
N ALA A 139 0.12 1.09 -8.64
CA ALA A 139 0.47 1.90 -7.48
C ALA A 139 -0.33 3.21 -7.44
N GLU A 140 -0.41 3.92 -8.57
CA GLU A 140 -1.12 5.18 -8.68
C GLU A 140 -2.65 5.00 -8.59
N LYS A 141 -3.21 3.92 -9.14
CA LYS A 141 -4.65 3.57 -8.99
C LYS A 141 -5.04 3.40 -7.52
N LEU A 142 -4.22 2.70 -6.73
CA LEU A 142 -4.42 2.54 -5.28
C LEU A 142 -4.28 3.88 -4.54
N ARG A 143 -3.22 4.66 -4.87
CA ARG A 143 -3.01 5.98 -4.27
C ARG A 143 -4.18 6.91 -4.56
N ALA A 144 -4.62 6.98 -5.81
CA ALA A 144 -5.73 7.80 -6.24
C ALA A 144 -7.03 7.44 -5.50
N GLY A 145 -7.33 6.14 -5.38
CA GLY A 145 -8.49 5.66 -4.62
C GLY A 145 -8.46 6.11 -3.16
N GLY A 146 -7.32 5.94 -2.50
CA GLY A 146 -7.13 6.37 -1.10
C GLY A 146 -7.16 7.90 -0.91
N ALA A 147 -6.86 8.67 -1.95
CA ALA A 147 -6.91 10.13 -1.94
C ALA A 147 -8.26 10.70 -2.40
N GLY A 148 -9.25 9.86 -2.75
CA GLY A 148 -10.54 10.30 -3.25
C GLY A 148 -10.49 10.84 -4.69
N ILE A 149 -9.47 10.49 -5.46
CA ILE A 149 -9.31 10.86 -6.88
C ILE A 149 -9.89 9.71 -7.73
N PRO A 150 -11.00 9.93 -8.47
CA PRO A 150 -11.70 8.84 -9.14
C PRO A 150 -10.96 8.29 -10.36
N ALA A 151 -10.16 9.12 -11.02
CA ALA A 151 -9.40 8.76 -12.22
C ALA A 151 -8.25 9.74 -12.45
N PHE A 152 -7.27 9.34 -13.26
CA PHE A 152 -6.14 10.17 -13.65
C PHE A 152 -5.67 9.81 -15.06
N PHE A 153 -4.92 10.72 -15.68
CA PHE A 153 -4.27 10.48 -16.97
C PHE A 153 -2.79 10.13 -16.77
N THR A 154 -2.32 9.12 -17.52
CA THR A 154 -0.91 8.70 -17.51
C THR A 154 -0.40 8.44 -18.92
N ALA A 155 0.87 8.69 -19.17
CA ALA A 155 1.51 8.31 -20.42
C ALA A 155 1.84 6.81 -20.50
N THR A 156 1.79 6.09 -19.36
CA THR A 156 2.09 4.66 -19.31
C THR A 156 1.05 3.85 -20.07
N GLY A 157 1.52 3.01 -20.98
CA GLY A 157 0.65 2.14 -21.78
C GLY A 157 0.18 2.72 -23.10
N VAL A 158 0.44 4.00 -23.39
CA VAL A 158 0.12 4.62 -24.70
C VAL A 158 0.82 3.86 -25.82
N GLY A 159 0.06 3.54 -26.89
CA GLY A 159 0.57 2.78 -28.06
C GLY A 159 0.81 1.29 -27.78
N THR A 160 0.20 0.75 -26.74
CA THR A 160 0.23 -0.67 -26.41
C THR A 160 -1.19 -1.22 -26.18
N GLN A 161 -1.34 -2.53 -26.13
CA GLN A 161 -2.61 -3.19 -25.80
C GLN A 161 -3.20 -2.74 -24.43
N ILE A 162 -2.39 -2.17 -23.55
CA ILE A 162 -2.89 -1.59 -22.31
C ILE A 162 -3.85 -0.43 -22.57
N ALA A 163 -3.58 0.38 -23.59
CA ALA A 163 -4.47 1.46 -24.02
C ALA A 163 -5.53 0.96 -25.02
N ASP A 164 -5.09 0.14 -26.00
CA ASP A 164 -5.91 -0.26 -27.12
C ASP A 164 -6.93 -1.34 -26.78
N GLY A 165 -6.75 -2.02 -25.64
CA GLY A 165 -7.58 -3.14 -25.24
C GLY A 165 -7.15 -4.46 -25.87
N GLY A 166 -7.90 -5.53 -25.55
CA GLY A 166 -7.64 -6.87 -26.09
C GLY A 166 -6.64 -7.70 -25.28
N VAL A 167 -6.11 -7.19 -24.16
CA VAL A 167 -5.30 -8.00 -23.23
C VAL A 167 -6.19 -9.09 -22.63
N PRO A 168 -5.82 -10.39 -22.73
CA PRO A 168 -6.62 -11.45 -22.13
C PRO A 168 -6.74 -11.26 -20.62
N TRP A 169 -7.95 -11.27 -20.10
CA TRP A 169 -8.24 -11.27 -18.68
C TRP A 169 -8.69 -12.66 -18.21
N ARG A 170 -9.34 -13.42 -19.08
CA ARG A 170 -9.77 -14.79 -18.79
C ARG A 170 -9.81 -15.62 -20.06
N HIS A 171 -9.31 -16.84 -19.95
CA HIS A 171 -9.41 -17.85 -21.01
C HIS A 171 -10.66 -18.69 -20.86
N ALA A 172 -11.15 -19.25 -21.95
CA ALA A 172 -12.15 -20.31 -21.95
C ALA A 172 -11.44 -21.68 -21.85
N PRO A 173 -12.15 -22.77 -21.50
CA PRO A 173 -11.55 -24.09 -21.38
C PRO A 173 -10.88 -24.63 -22.66
N ASP A 174 -11.27 -24.11 -23.83
CA ASP A 174 -10.67 -24.45 -25.13
C ASP A 174 -9.43 -23.59 -25.46
N GLY A 175 -9.00 -22.72 -24.54
CA GLY A 175 -7.85 -21.82 -24.69
C GLY A 175 -8.18 -20.51 -25.45
N SER A 176 -9.40 -20.34 -25.95
CA SER A 176 -9.82 -19.06 -26.52
C SER A 176 -9.96 -17.96 -25.45
N ILE A 177 -10.04 -16.70 -25.86
CA ILE A 177 -10.20 -15.57 -24.93
C ILE A 177 -11.68 -15.41 -24.59
N ALA A 178 -12.04 -15.74 -23.34
CA ALA A 178 -13.40 -15.56 -22.82
C ALA A 178 -13.69 -14.08 -22.41
N LYS A 179 -12.66 -13.38 -21.93
CA LYS A 179 -12.76 -11.97 -21.52
C LYS A 179 -11.44 -11.26 -21.79
N SER A 180 -11.50 -10.05 -22.34
CA SER A 180 -10.35 -9.20 -22.57
C SER A 180 -10.55 -7.79 -22.02
N SER A 181 -9.45 -7.04 -21.89
CA SER A 181 -9.51 -5.63 -21.49
C SER A 181 -10.26 -4.80 -22.54
N PRO A 182 -11.10 -3.84 -22.11
CA PRO A 182 -11.65 -2.84 -23.02
C PRO A 182 -10.57 -1.84 -23.46
N ALA A 183 -10.78 -1.17 -24.58
CA ALA A 183 -10.01 0.01 -24.93
C ALA A 183 -10.25 1.11 -23.89
N LYS A 184 -9.22 1.87 -23.57
CA LYS A 184 -9.29 2.97 -22.61
C LYS A 184 -9.41 4.31 -23.33
N GLU A 185 -10.04 5.28 -22.67
CA GLU A 185 -10.06 6.66 -23.16
C GLU A 185 -8.63 7.20 -23.25
N THR A 186 -8.33 7.84 -24.37
CA THR A 186 -7.06 8.56 -24.54
C THR A 186 -7.32 10.04 -24.79
N ARG A 187 -6.39 10.89 -24.35
CA ARG A 187 -6.49 12.33 -24.55
C ARG A 187 -5.13 12.94 -24.87
N GLU A 188 -5.10 13.81 -25.87
CA GLU A 188 -3.92 14.64 -26.12
C GLU A 188 -3.95 15.85 -25.18
N MET A 189 -2.82 16.11 -24.53
CA MET A 189 -2.63 17.25 -23.62
C MET A 189 -1.28 17.89 -23.86
N ASP A 190 -1.19 19.19 -23.63
CA ASP A 190 0.09 19.88 -23.61
C ASP A 190 0.85 19.54 -22.33
N TRP A 191 2.03 18.97 -22.49
CA TRP A 191 2.91 18.57 -21.39
C TRP A 191 4.34 19.01 -21.69
N HIS A 192 4.88 19.92 -20.87
CA HIS A 192 6.21 20.49 -21.06
C HIS A 192 6.46 21.05 -22.49
N GLY A 193 5.47 21.75 -23.05
CA GLY A 193 5.54 22.35 -24.36
C GLY A 193 5.45 21.37 -25.55
N LYS A 194 5.03 20.13 -25.29
CA LYS A 194 4.78 19.10 -26.31
C LYS A 194 3.37 18.56 -26.17
N LYS A 195 2.72 18.26 -27.29
CA LYS A 195 1.48 17.50 -27.30
C LYS A 195 1.82 16.03 -27.13
N LEU A 196 1.32 15.43 -26.06
CA LEU A 196 1.49 14.02 -25.74
C LEU A 196 0.11 13.38 -25.51
N THR A 197 -0.01 12.11 -25.89
CA THR A 197 -1.18 11.31 -25.62
C THR A 197 -1.07 10.69 -24.22
N PHE A 198 -2.18 10.65 -23.53
CA PHE A 198 -2.32 10.04 -22.18
C PHE A 198 -3.51 9.09 -22.18
N VAL A 199 -3.43 8.06 -21.34
CA VAL A 199 -4.48 7.07 -21.09
C VAL A 199 -5.21 7.44 -19.82
N LEU A 200 -6.54 7.37 -19.80
CA LEU A 200 -7.34 7.48 -18.59
C LEU A 200 -7.32 6.17 -17.81
N GLU A 201 -6.93 6.26 -16.55
CA GLU A 201 -6.96 5.14 -15.60
C GLU A 201 -7.91 5.46 -14.44
N HIS A 202 -8.80 4.52 -14.13
CA HIS A 202 -9.70 4.63 -12.99
C HIS A 202 -8.98 4.19 -11.71
N ALA A 203 -9.26 4.89 -10.62
CA ALA A 203 -8.76 4.54 -9.30
C ALA A 203 -9.28 3.18 -8.81
N ILE A 204 -8.56 2.58 -7.87
CA ILE A 204 -8.96 1.35 -7.20
C ILE A 204 -9.25 1.67 -5.73
N THR A 205 -10.43 1.27 -5.28
CA THR A 205 -10.80 1.16 -3.87
C THR A 205 -11.29 -0.25 -3.61
N THR A 206 -11.07 -0.77 -2.40
CA THR A 206 -11.47 -2.13 -2.02
C THR A 206 -12.26 -2.12 -0.72
N ASP A 207 -13.00 -3.20 -0.44
CA ASP A 207 -13.75 -3.33 0.81
C ASP A 207 -12.80 -3.41 2.00
N PHE A 208 -11.70 -4.15 1.84
CA PHE A 208 -10.69 -4.29 2.88
C PHE A 208 -9.29 -4.07 2.31
N ALA A 209 -8.35 -3.71 3.21
CA ALA A 209 -6.92 -3.77 2.93
C ALA A 209 -6.21 -4.58 4.01
N LEU A 210 -5.28 -5.43 3.59
CA LEU A 210 -4.41 -6.21 4.48
C LEU A 210 -2.98 -5.72 4.28
N VAL A 211 -2.35 -5.22 5.35
CA VAL A 211 -0.99 -4.65 5.27
C VAL A 211 -0.13 -5.11 6.44
N ARG A 212 1.18 -5.12 6.23
CA ARG A 212 2.16 -5.42 7.27
C ARG A 212 3.07 -4.22 7.51
N ALA A 213 3.18 -3.79 8.78
CA ALA A 213 4.06 -2.71 9.19
C ALA A 213 5.11 -3.19 10.20
N TRP A 214 6.25 -2.49 10.26
CA TRP A 214 7.28 -2.74 11.25
C TRP A 214 6.84 -2.29 12.65
N LYS A 215 6.26 -1.07 12.74
CA LYS A 215 5.68 -0.54 13.99
C LYS A 215 4.29 -0.01 13.73
N GLY A 216 3.44 -0.13 14.73
CA GLY A 216 2.15 0.53 14.76
C GLY A 216 1.79 0.91 16.19
N ASP A 217 1.09 2.03 16.35
CA ASP A 217 0.52 2.40 17.64
C ASP A 217 -0.96 2.01 17.74
N ARG A 218 -1.55 2.15 18.94
CA ARG A 218 -2.97 1.84 19.19
C ARG A 218 -3.93 2.71 18.40
N HIS A 219 -3.47 3.88 17.92
CA HIS A 219 -4.26 4.76 17.06
C HIS A 219 -4.18 4.37 15.58
N GLY A 220 -3.33 3.39 15.24
CA GLY A 220 -3.15 2.90 13.87
C GLY A 220 -2.14 3.70 13.05
N ASN A 221 -1.31 4.55 13.65
CA ASN A 221 -0.19 5.16 12.94
C ASN A 221 0.85 4.08 12.64
N LEU A 222 1.34 4.02 11.40
CA LEU A 222 2.22 2.94 10.94
C LEU A 222 3.57 3.46 10.47
N VAL A 223 4.62 2.69 10.78
CA VAL A 223 5.97 2.84 10.25
C VAL A 223 6.37 1.56 9.54
N PHE A 224 6.75 1.66 8.29
CA PHE A 224 7.28 0.54 7.50
C PHE A 224 8.81 0.59 7.51
N ARG A 225 9.46 -0.57 7.33
CA ARG A 225 10.92 -0.66 7.38
C ARG A 225 11.48 -1.07 6.03
N GLN A 226 12.48 -0.34 5.54
CA GLN A 226 13.21 -0.65 4.31
C GLN A 226 12.27 -0.92 3.12
N SER A 227 12.54 -1.97 2.33
CA SER A 227 11.75 -2.36 1.16
C SER A 227 10.32 -2.83 1.48
N ALA A 228 10.01 -3.20 2.73
CA ALA A 228 8.66 -3.55 3.14
C ALA A 228 7.67 -2.36 3.12
N ARG A 229 8.16 -1.12 2.94
CA ARG A 229 7.26 0.02 2.72
C ARG A 229 6.48 -0.09 1.41
N ASN A 230 7.09 -0.59 0.35
CA ASN A 230 6.55 -0.88 -1.00
C ASN A 230 5.06 -0.50 -1.23
N PHE A 231 4.18 -1.46 -1.55
CA PHE A 231 2.75 -1.23 -1.78
C PHE A 231 1.92 -1.08 -0.50
N ASN A 232 2.48 -1.37 0.68
CA ASN A 232 1.73 -1.37 1.93
C ASN A 232 0.98 -0.06 2.23
N PRO A 233 1.60 1.15 2.16
CA PRO A 233 0.87 2.39 2.39
C PRO A 233 -0.26 2.62 1.39
N LEU A 234 -0.04 2.28 0.13
CA LEU A 234 -1.00 2.52 -0.96
C LEU A 234 -2.20 1.57 -0.83
N ALA A 235 -1.95 0.30 -0.54
CA ALA A 235 -2.99 -0.68 -0.25
C ALA A 235 -3.83 -0.26 0.96
N ALA A 236 -3.17 0.17 2.05
CA ALA A 236 -3.86 0.66 3.24
C ALA A 236 -4.78 1.86 2.96
N MET A 237 -4.36 2.79 2.12
CA MET A 237 -5.19 3.94 1.75
C MET A 237 -6.40 3.56 0.89
N ALA A 238 -6.30 2.52 0.08
CA ALA A 238 -7.32 2.11 -0.86
C ALA A 238 -8.46 1.30 -0.23
N GLY A 239 -8.23 0.67 0.93
CA GLY A 239 -9.23 -0.12 1.65
C GLY A 239 -10.25 0.74 2.41
N ARG A 240 -11.53 0.37 2.38
CA ARG A 240 -12.55 0.97 3.26
C ARG A 240 -12.35 0.57 4.72
N VAL A 241 -11.90 -0.66 4.95
CA VAL A 241 -11.48 -1.17 6.25
C VAL A 241 -10.07 -1.71 6.11
N THR A 242 -9.11 -0.99 6.68
CA THR A 242 -7.70 -1.40 6.66
C THR A 242 -7.33 -2.12 7.95
N ILE A 243 -6.74 -3.29 7.78
CA ILE A 243 -6.27 -4.18 8.84
C ILE A 243 -4.75 -4.25 8.72
N ALA A 244 -4.05 -3.82 9.76
CA ALA A 244 -2.59 -3.84 9.79
C ALA A 244 -2.09 -4.86 10.81
N GLU A 245 -1.29 -5.84 10.37
CA GLU A 245 -0.46 -6.61 11.27
C GLU A 245 0.85 -5.85 11.53
N VAL A 246 1.25 -5.74 12.80
CA VAL A 246 2.43 -4.97 13.20
C VAL A 246 3.43 -5.82 13.96
N GLU A 247 4.71 -5.73 13.60
CA GLU A 247 5.78 -6.48 14.26
C GLU A 247 6.05 -5.96 15.68
N HIS A 248 5.84 -4.66 15.90
CA HIS A 248 5.99 -3.99 17.18
C HIS A 248 4.81 -3.07 17.42
N LEU A 249 3.95 -3.44 18.35
CA LEU A 249 2.92 -2.55 18.86
C LEU A 249 3.55 -1.63 19.91
N VAL A 250 3.31 -0.34 19.79
CA VAL A 250 3.82 0.70 20.69
C VAL A 250 2.69 1.58 21.21
N GLU A 251 2.96 2.33 22.29
CA GLU A 251 1.97 3.25 22.82
C GLU A 251 1.91 4.55 21.99
N PRO A 252 0.75 5.23 21.96
CA PRO A 252 0.61 6.52 21.31
C PRO A 252 1.64 7.54 21.82
N GLY A 253 2.37 8.17 20.90
CA GLY A 253 3.45 9.11 21.20
C GLY A 253 4.86 8.49 21.22
N GLU A 254 4.99 7.17 21.14
CA GLU A 254 6.30 6.52 21.00
C GLU A 254 6.81 6.50 19.54
N ILE A 255 5.92 6.71 18.57
CA ILE A 255 6.31 6.97 17.17
C ILE A 255 6.52 8.48 17.04
N ASP A 256 7.71 8.89 16.63
CA ASP A 256 7.99 10.27 16.26
C ASP A 256 6.99 10.72 15.18
N ALA A 257 6.34 11.86 15.38
CA ALA A 257 5.33 12.37 14.46
C ALA A 257 5.87 12.54 13.03
N ASP A 258 7.16 12.91 12.89
CA ASP A 258 7.82 13.06 11.58
C ASP A 258 8.21 11.71 10.96
N ALA A 259 8.18 10.63 11.73
CA ALA A 259 8.49 9.28 11.26
C ALA A 259 7.25 8.47 10.90
N VAL A 260 6.04 8.99 11.06
CA VAL A 260 4.80 8.31 10.65
C VAL A 260 4.74 8.22 9.13
N HIS A 261 4.78 7.00 8.61
CA HIS A 261 4.68 6.76 7.16
C HIS A 261 3.24 6.70 6.67
N LEU A 262 2.32 6.24 7.50
CA LEU A 262 0.88 6.19 7.23
C LEU A 262 0.11 6.63 8.48
N PRO A 263 -0.65 7.73 8.40
CA PRO A 263 -1.49 8.18 9.51
C PRO A 263 -2.59 7.18 9.86
N GLY A 264 -2.90 7.06 11.14
CA GLY A 264 -3.88 6.12 11.66
C GLY A 264 -5.30 6.30 11.11
N ILE A 265 -5.62 7.45 10.53
CA ILE A 265 -6.93 7.68 9.91
C ILE A 265 -7.28 6.65 8.84
N TYR A 266 -6.28 6.05 8.20
CA TYR A 266 -6.46 5.02 7.17
C TYR A 266 -6.59 3.61 7.76
N VAL A 267 -6.31 3.40 9.05
CA VAL A 267 -6.27 2.07 9.67
C VAL A 267 -7.42 1.91 10.64
N GLN A 268 -8.20 0.85 10.53
CA GLN A 268 -9.34 0.56 11.40
C GLN A 268 -9.03 -0.52 12.41
N ARG A 269 -8.09 -1.46 12.11
CA ARG A 269 -7.72 -2.56 13.00
C ARG A 269 -6.22 -2.76 13.00
N VAL A 270 -5.66 -3.01 14.20
CA VAL A 270 -4.23 -3.27 14.40
C VAL A 270 -4.09 -4.60 15.13
N LEU A 271 -3.40 -5.55 14.50
CA LEU A 271 -3.04 -6.84 15.08
C LEU A 271 -1.57 -6.84 15.47
N ALA A 272 -1.27 -7.00 16.75
CA ALA A 272 0.10 -7.21 17.22
C ALA A 272 0.56 -8.64 16.90
N LEU A 273 1.70 -8.78 16.22
CA LEU A 273 2.31 -10.08 15.95
C LEU A 273 3.08 -10.60 17.17
N THR A 274 3.13 -11.92 17.35
CA THR A 274 4.07 -12.54 18.29
C THR A 274 5.51 -12.40 17.73
N PRO A 275 6.55 -12.53 18.59
CA PRO A 275 7.94 -12.50 18.11
C PRO A 275 8.21 -13.52 17.00
N GLU A 276 7.63 -14.72 17.08
CA GLU A 276 7.76 -15.77 16.08
C GLU A 276 7.13 -15.37 14.77
N GLN A 277 5.90 -14.84 14.79
CA GLN A 277 5.19 -14.34 13.61
C GLN A 277 5.92 -13.13 12.97
N ALA A 278 6.46 -12.24 13.80
CA ALA A 278 7.24 -11.10 13.33
C ALA A 278 8.56 -11.54 12.65
N HIS A 279 9.15 -12.64 13.11
CA HIS A 279 10.38 -13.20 12.57
C HIS A 279 10.16 -14.03 11.29
N ASP A 280 8.96 -14.52 11.05
CA ASP A 280 8.63 -15.35 9.88
C ASP A 280 8.53 -14.51 8.60
N LYS A 281 9.69 -14.29 7.95
CA LYS A 281 9.90 -13.47 6.74
C LYS A 281 10.73 -14.24 5.73
N HIS A 282 10.08 -14.91 4.81
CA HIS A 282 10.74 -15.86 3.92
C HIS A 282 11.88 -15.27 3.08
N ILE A 283 11.64 -14.15 2.40
CA ILE A 283 12.63 -13.58 1.50
C ILE A 283 13.79 -12.92 2.23
N GLU A 284 13.52 -12.27 3.36
CA GLU A 284 14.54 -11.57 4.13
C GLU A 284 15.59 -12.54 4.70
N HIS A 285 15.16 -13.75 5.05
CA HIS A 285 16.07 -14.80 5.51
C HIS A 285 16.93 -15.40 4.39
N ARG A 286 16.46 -15.39 3.15
CA ARG A 286 17.18 -15.97 2.01
C ARG A 286 18.14 -14.99 1.34
N THR A 287 17.81 -13.71 1.28
CA THR A 287 18.53 -12.72 0.47
C THR A 287 19.46 -11.82 1.27
N VAL A 288 19.19 -11.57 2.55
CA VAL A 288 20.05 -10.78 3.42
C VAL A 288 21.02 -11.70 4.14
N GLN A 289 22.12 -12.03 3.46
CA GLN A 289 23.24 -12.69 4.14
C GLN A 289 24.10 -11.67 4.89
N PRO A 290 24.52 -11.94 6.14
CA PRO A 290 25.52 -11.11 6.81
C PRO A 290 26.76 -11.03 5.91
N ARG A 291 27.27 -9.82 5.66
CA ARG A 291 28.59 -9.68 5.04
C ARG A 291 29.58 -10.39 5.96
N THR A 292 30.07 -11.53 5.58
CA THR A 292 31.25 -12.11 6.22
C THR A 292 32.35 -11.10 6.00
N ASN A 293 32.92 -10.57 7.08
CA ASN A 293 34.14 -9.75 7.08
C ASN A 293 35.33 -10.60 6.60
N ALA A 294 35.34 -10.92 5.32
CA ALA A 294 36.47 -11.54 4.64
C ALA A 294 37.38 -10.44 4.08
N MET A 295 37.82 -9.52 4.95
CA MET A 295 38.93 -8.61 4.66
C MET A 295 39.67 -8.29 5.95
N ASN A 296 40.22 -9.32 6.61
CA ASN A 296 41.38 -9.16 7.48
C ASN A 296 42.29 -10.36 7.27
N GLY A 297 43.12 -10.30 6.25
CA GLY A 297 44.08 -11.36 5.98
C GLY A 297 44.84 -11.17 4.68
N ALA A 298 45.39 -9.97 4.46
CA ALA A 298 46.44 -9.77 3.48
C ALA A 298 47.26 -8.53 3.85
N ALA A 299 48.04 -8.65 4.91
CA ALA A 299 49.18 -7.78 5.16
C ALA A 299 50.16 -8.60 6.00
N GLN A 300 51.02 -9.37 5.37
CA GLN A 300 52.37 -9.70 5.76
C GLN A 300 53.25 -9.78 4.51
#